data_0399efdec931ac80dff843e101be5dc0
#
_entry.id   0399efdec931ac80dff843e101be5dc0
#
_cell.length_a   1.000
_cell.length_b   1.000
_cell.length_c   1.000
_cell.angle_alpha   90.00
_cell.angle_beta   90.00
_cell.angle_gamma   90.00
#
_symmetry.space_group_name_H-M   'P 1'
#
loop_
_entity.id
_entity.type
_entity.pdbx_description
1 polymer ?
#
loop_
_entity_poly.entity_id
_entity_poly.type
_entity_poly.pdbx_seq_one_letter_code
_entity_poly.pdbx_strand_id
1 'polypeptide(L)'
;PLKTPKKMLPKIHLLKNEKIHKTLPKHNNSISKYDKGHVVVIGGVMSGAARIVAYASRKVGAGLSTILVKPNHLKYYTKCEPGTIIAEYSDKQLLKKDVLVIGPGLGKDYDKSFIKKIILEFDGKIIIDADAISIFENKKKEIHQLIKKKKSLILTPHRGEFKRIFKPSENKIVDCFNAS
;
A
#
# COMPACT_ATOMS: atom_id res chain seq x y z
N PRO A 1 44.32 2.38 15.06
CA PRO A 1 43.18 1.94 14.24
C PRO A 1 41.91 2.14 15.06
N LEU A 2 41.13 3.17 14.70
CA LEU A 2 39.82 3.45 15.29
C LEU A 2 38.91 2.27 14.95
N LYS A 3 38.48 1.54 15.95
CA LYS A 3 37.43 0.50 15.82
C LYS A 3 36.15 1.20 15.39
N THR A 4 35.69 0.94 14.19
CA THR A 4 34.34 1.31 13.77
C THR A 4 33.34 0.77 14.79
N PRO A 5 32.41 1.61 15.32
CA PRO A 5 31.43 1.11 16.28
C PRO A 5 30.64 -0.02 15.64
N LYS A 6 30.51 -1.16 16.32
CA LYS A 6 29.62 -2.25 15.93
C LYS A 6 28.22 -1.63 15.76
N LYS A 7 27.74 -1.57 14.52
CA LYS A 7 26.36 -1.16 14.23
C LYS A 7 25.45 -2.04 15.08
N MET A 8 24.79 -1.46 16.07
CA MET A 8 23.84 -2.21 16.90
C MET A 8 22.74 -2.72 15.97
N LEU A 9 22.54 -4.04 15.95
CA LEU A 9 21.41 -4.63 15.25
C LEU A 9 20.10 -4.11 15.87
N PRO A 10 19.08 -3.82 15.07
CA PRO A 10 17.80 -3.39 15.59
C PRO A 10 17.20 -4.47 16.48
N LYS A 11 16.53 -4.06 17.54
CA LYS A 11 15.77 -4.99 18.39
C LYS A 11 14.61 -5.57 17.56
N ILE A 12 14.58 -6.89 17.44
CA ILE A 12 13.54 -7.62 16.75
C ILE A 12 12.59 -8.20 17.78
N HIS A 13 11.29 -7.99 17.57
CA HIS A 13 10.26 -8.56 18.41
C HIS A 13 9.44 -9.58 17.63
N LEU A 14 9.37 -10.81 18.14
CA LEU A 14 8.41 -11.78 17.64
C LEU A 14 7.00 -11.36 18.11
N LEU A 15 6.11 -11.13 17.14
CA LEU A 15 4.70 -10.87 17.44
C LEU A 15 4.02 -12.19 17.82
N LYS A 16 3.62 -12.31 19.10
CA LYS A 16 2.79 -13.42 19.60
C LYS A 16 1.31 -13.05 19.47
N ASN A 17 0.45 -14.05 19.34
CA ASN A 17 -1.01 -13.87 19.18
C ASN A 17 -1.61 -12.94 20.24
N GLU A 18 -1.20 -13.04 21.49
CA GLU A 18 -1.68 -12.18 22.58
C GLU A 18 -1.40 -10.68 22.35
N LYS A 19 -0.24 -10.34 21.76
CA LYS A 19 0.08 -8.96 21.40
C LYS A 19 -0.75 -8.48 20.22
N ILE A 20 -0.97 -9.34 19.23
CA ILE A 20 -1.79 -9.01 18.04
C ILE A 20 -3.22 -8.71 18.48
N HIS A 21 -3.83 -9.56 19.30
CA HIS A 21 -5.19 -9.32 19.81
C HIS A 21 -5.36 -8.01 20.58
N LYS A 22 -4.33 -7.55 21.28
CA LYS A 22 -4.36 -6.27 22.00
C LYS A 22 -4.28 -5.04 21.08
N THR A 23 -3.74 -5.21 19.87
CA THR A 23 -3.60 -4.11 18.89
C THR A 23 -4.77 -4.03 17.91
N LEU A 24 -5.59 -5.08 17.82
CA LEU A 24 -6.77 -5.06 16.96
C LEU A 24 -7.85 -4.12 17.52
N PRO A 25 -8.55 -3.37 16.67
CA PRO A 25 -9.66 -2.53 17.10
C PRO A 25 -10.73 -3.37 17.81
N LYS A 26 -11.18 -2.93 18.98
CA LYS A 26 -12.33 -3.53 19.64
C LYS A 26 -13.59 -2.93 19.03
N HIS A 27 -14.41 -3.76 18.44
CA HIS A 27 -15.70 -3.36 17.91
C HIS A 27 -16.80 -3.63 18.94
N ASN A 28 -17.71 -2.69 19.10
CA ASN A 28 -18.97 -2.88 19.81
C ASN A 28 -20.10 -3.18 18.79
N ASN A 29 -21.26 -3.63 19.28
CA ASN A 29 -22.37 -4.03 18.43
C ASN A 29 -23.04 -2.87 17.65
N SER A 30 -22.69 -1.62 17.98
CA SER A 30 -23.26 -0.42 17.34
C SER A 30 -22.44 0.11 16.15
N ILE A 31 -21.30 -0.50 15.83
CA ILE A 31 -20.40 -0.02 14.77
C ILE A 31 -20.96 -0.40 13.39
N SER A 32 -21.16 0.62 12.56
CA SER A 32 -21.59 0.46 11.16
C SER A 32 -20.41 0.08 10.24
N LYS A 33 -20.71 -0.32 9.00
CA LYS A 33 -19.70 -0.56 7.98
C LYS A 33 -18.87 0.68 7.65
N TYR A 34 -19.41 1.88 7.83
CA TYR A 34 -18.71 3.14 7.58
C TYR A 34 -17.65 3.44 8.65
N ASP A 35 -17.89 3.00 9.89
CA ASP A 35 -16.97 3.22 11.01
C ASP A 35 -15.78 2.26 10.98
N LYS A 36 -15.89 1.15 10.22
CA LYS A 36 -14.83 0.15 10.07
C LYS A 36 -13.78 0.48 9.01
N GLY A 37 -13.84 1.69 8.45
CA GLY A 37 -12.91 2.20 7.46
C GLY A 37 -13.19 1.74 6.03
N HIS A 38 -12.76 2.57 5.09
CA HIS A 38 -12.92 2.37 3.66
C HIS A 38 -11.56 2.25 2.97
N VAL A 39 -11.29 1.11 2.39
CA VAL A 39 -10.08 0.85 1.60
C VAL A 39 -10.35 1.12 0.13
N VAL A 40 -9.51 1.93 -0.49
CA VAL A 40 -9.50 2.16 -1.94
C VAL A 40 -8.29 1.49 -2.55
N VAL A 41 -8.49 0.78 -3.64
CA VAL A 41 -7.43 0.15 -4.43
C VAL A 41 -7.42 0.78 -5.81
N ILE A 42 -6.29 1.25 -6.29
CA ILE A 42 -6.16 1.65 -7.69
C ILE A 42 -5.94 0.39 -8.52
N GLY A 43 -6.90 0.06 -9.34
CA GLY A 43 -6.88 -1.13 -10.18
C GLY A 43 -6.34 -0.85 -11.59
N GLY A 44 -5.60 -1.79 -12.15
CA GLY A 44 -5.05 -1.74 -13.50
C GLY A 44 -5.51 -2.90 -14.38
N VAL A 45 -4.75 -3.18 -15.42
CA VAL A 45 -5.08 -4.23 -16.41
C VAL A 45 -5.08 -5.65 -15.82
N MET A 46 -4.24 -5.89 -14.80
CA MET A 46 -4.20 -7.19 -14.11
C MET A 46 -5.20 -7.20 -12.95
N SER A 47 -6.48 -7.28 -13.27
CA SER A 47 -7.59 -7.13 -12.32
C SER A 47 -7.54 -8.08 -11.13
N GLY A 48 -6.97 -9.28 -11.29
CA GLY A 48 -6.89 -10.28 -10.22
C GLY A 48 -6.17 -9.79 -8.98
N ALA A 49 -5.06 -9.06 -9.14
CA ALA A 49 -4.28 -8.54 -8.02
C ALA A 49 -5.07 -7.50 -7.21
N ALA A 50 -5.68 -6.51 -7.86
CA ALA A 50 -6.50 -5.51 -7.17
C ALA A 50 -7.73 -6.14 -6.48
N ARG A 51 -8.34 -7.15 -7.11
CA ARG A 51 -9.47 -7.91 -6.53
C ARG A 51 -9.07 -8.65 -5.26
N ILE A 52 -7.92 -9.32 -5.27
CA ILE A 52 -7.39 -10.01 -4.08
C ILE A 52 -7.16 -9.01 -2.94
N VAL A 53 -6.56 -7.84 -3.22
CA VAL A 53 -6.35 -6.79 -2.22
C VAL A 53 -7.68 -6.32 -1.62
N ALA A 54 -8.67 -5.99 -2.47
CA ALA A 54 -9.98 -5.53 -2.02
C ALA A 54 -10.72 -6.61 -1.21
N TYR A 55 -10.63 -7.87 -1.62
CA TYR A 55 -11.20 -8.99 -0.88
C TYR A 55 -10.51 -9.19 0.47
N ALA A 56 -9.18 -9.21 0.49
CA ALA A 56 -8.40 -9.40 1.71
C ALA A 56 -8.67 -8.28 2.72
N SER A 57 -8.75 -7.02 2.28
CA SER A 57 -9.05 -5.89 3.15
C SER A 57 -10.37 -6.05 3.89
N ARG A 58 -11.41 -6.54 3.21
CA ARG A 58 -12.71 -6.84 3.85
C ARG A 58 -12.63 -8.03 4.80
N LYS A 59 -11.86 -9.07 4.44
CA LYS A 59 -11.67 -10.25 5.30
C LYS A 59 -10.98 -9.93 6.62
N VAL A 60 -10.09 -8.93 6.63
CA VAL A 60 -9.43 -8.47 7.87
C VAL A 60 -10.20 -7.38 8.61
N GLY A 61 -11.40 -6.99 8.12
CA GLY A 61 -12.32 -6.16 8.87
C GLY A 61 -12.63 -4.77 8.30
N ALA A 62 -12.11 -4.41 7.14
CA ALA A 62 -12.54 -3.17 6.48
C ALA A 62 -14.05 -3.20 6.18
N GLY A 63 -14.76 -2.12 6.51
CA GLY A 63 -16.19 -2.02 6.30
C GLY A 63 -16.58 -1.89 4.82
N LEU A 64 -15.76 -1.17 4.05
CA LEU A 64 -15.95 -0.98 2.63
C LEU A 64 -14.63 -1.17 1.88
N SER A 65 -14.71 -1.69 0.66
CA SER A 65 -13.61 -1.68 -0.29
C SER A 65 -14.08 -1.24 -1.68
N THR A 66 -13.31 -0.35 -2.30
CA THR A 66 -13.57 0.14 -3.65
C THR A 66 -12.33 -0.06 -4.51
N ILE A 67 -12.51 -0.56 -5.72
CA ILE A 67 -11.46 -0.56 -6.74
C ILE A 67 -11.78 0.58 -7.71
N LEU A 68 -10.87 1.53 -7.82
CA LEU A 68 -10.95 2.64 -8.77
C LEU A 68 -10.09 2.33 -9.98
N VAL A 69 -10.65 2.43 -11.17
CA VAL A 69 -10.00 2.07 -12.42
C VAL A 69 -10.16 3.16 -13.47
N LYS A 70 -9.24 3.23 -14.42
CA LYS A 70 -9.45 4.04 -15.63
C LYS A 70 -10.67 3.51 -16.41
N PRO A 71 -11.40 4.34 -17.15
CA PRO A 71 -12.60 3.93 -17.88
C PRO A 71 -12.37 2.71 -18.79
N ASN A 72 -11.26 2.66 -19.51
CA ASN A 72 -10.90 1.54 -20.40
C ASN A 72 -10.58 0.23 -19.65
N HIS A 73 -10.39 0.25 -18.35
CA HIS A 73 -10.12 -0.94 -17.53
C HIS A 73 -11.38 -1.54 -16.90
N LEU A 74 -12.51 -0.84 -16.87
CA LEU A 74 -13.76 -1.35 -16.26
C LEU A 74 -14.15 -2.73 -16.75
N LYS A 75 -13.94 -3.02 -18.02
CA LYS A 75 -14.23 -4.33 -18.64
C LYS A 75 -13.51 -5.51 -17.98
N TYR A 76 -12.36 -5.29 -17.32
CA TYR A 76 -11.60 -6.33 -16.61
C TYR A 76 -12.17 -6.64 -15.22
N TYR A 77 -13.13 -5.84 -14.73
CA TYR A 77 -13.68 -5.93 -13.38
C TYR A 77 -15.14 -6.36 -13.33
N THR A 78 -15.73 -6.75 -14.46
CA THR A 78 -17.16 -7.12 -14.57
C THR A 78 -17.56 -8.31 -13.70
N LYS A 79 -16.61 -9.18 -13.34
CA LYS A 79 -16.80 -10.36 -12.49
C LYS A 79 -16.05 -10.20 -11.16
N CYS A 80 -16.23 -9.09 -10.45
CA CYS A 80 -15.64 -8.89 -9.15
C CYS A 80 -16.45 -9.59 -8.05
N GLU A 81 -15.81 -9.90 -6.92
CA GLU A 81 -16.45 -10.53 -5.77
C GLU A 81 -17.55 -9.62 -5.20
N PRO A 82 -18.73 -10.20 -4.81
CA PRO A 82 -19.79 -9.44 -4.17
C PRO A 82 -19.27 -8.62 -2.98
N GLY A 83 -19.78 -7.39 -2.84
CA GLY A 83 -19.37 -6.47 -1.77
C GLY A 83 -18.12 -5.65 -2.05
N THR A 84 -17.43 -5.84 -3.17
CA THR A 84 -16.41 -4.90 -3.66
C THR A 84 -17.05 -3.90 -4.62
N ILE A 85 -16.88 -2.62 -4.35
CA ILE A 85 -17.39 -1.54 -5.21
C ILE A 85 -16.38 -1.33 -6.34
N ILE A 86 -16.86 -1.28 -7.59
CA ILE A 86 -16.05 -0.93 -8.74
C ILE A 86 -16.54 0.41 -9.27
N ALA A 87 -15.63 1.35 -9.47
CA ALA A 87 -15.96 2.67 -10.01
C ALA A 87 -14.83 3.21 -10.89
N GLU A 88 -15.18 4.15 -11.76
CA GLU A 88 -14.20 4.91 -12.49
C GLU A 88 -13.40 5.80 -11.55
N TYR A 89 -12.11 5.93 -11.83
CA TYR A 89 -11.26 6.84 -11.10
C TYR A 89 -11.68 8.29 -11.28
N SER A 90 -11.83 8.99 -10.16
CA SER A 90 -11.85 10.45 -10.12
C SER A 90 -11.26 10.92 -8.78
N ASP A 91 -10.71 12.13 -8.75
CA ASP A 91 -10.14 12.68 -7.51
C ASP A 91 -11.20 12.75 -6.38
N LYS A 92 -12.48 13.00 -6.73
CA LYS A 92 -13.60 12.99 -5.77
C LYS A 92 -13.80 11.63 -5.09
N GLN A 93 -13.51 10.54 -5.78
CA GLN A 93 -13.64 9.18 -5.22
C GLN A 93 -12.59 8.86 -4.16
N LEU A 94 -11.51 9.63 -4.09
CA LEU A 94 -10.48 9.50 -3.04
C LEU A 94 -10.85 10.23 -1.75
N LEU A 95 -11.76 11.20 -1.82
CA LEU A 95 -12.14 11.99 -0.65
C LEU A 95 -12.79 11.11 0.42
N LYS A 96 -12.47 11.40 1.69
CA LYS A 96 -13.04 10.71 2.87
C LYS A 96 -12.83 9.20 2.84
N LYS A 97 -11.68 8.74 2.33
CA LYS A 97 -11.25 7.35 2.39
C LYS A 97 -10.10 7.21 3.39
N ASP A 98 -10.01 6.04 4.03
CA ASP A 98 -9.09 5.84 5.15
C ASP A 98 -7.76 5.27 4.68
N VAL A 99 -7.79 4.36 3.70
CA VAL A 99 -6.61 3.66 3.20
C VAL A 99 -6.61 3.62 1.68
N LEU A 100 -5.48 3.96 1.09
CA LEU A 100 -5.19 3.78 -0.33
C LEU A 100 -4.18 2.66 -0.52
N VAL A 101 -4.48 1.71 -1.41
CA VAL A 101 -3.52 0.73 -1.91
C VAL A 101 -3.28 0.99 -3.39
N ILE A 102 -2.02 1.15 -3.78
CA ILE A 102 -1.63 1.43 -5.15
C ILE A 102 -0.44 0.55 -5.57
N GLY A 103 -0.54 -0.06 -6.74
CA GLY A 103 0.54 -0.84 -7.34
C GLY A 103 0.17 -2.24 -7.77
N PRO A 104 -0.56 -3.03 -6.96
CA PRO A 104 -0.89 -4.39 -7.34
C PRO A 104 -1.66 -4.46 -8.67
N GLY A 105 -1.01 -5.01 -9.70
CA GLY A 105 -1.62 -5.22 -11.00
C GLY A 105 -1.93 -3.96 -11.82
N LEU A 106 -1.26 -2.84 -11.55
CA LEU A 106 -1.45 -1.59 -12.30
C LEU A 106 -1.10 -1.73 -13.78
N GLY A 107 -0.03 -2.45 -14.09
CA GLY A 107 0.52 -2.50 -15.44
C GLY A 107 1.21 -1.19 -15.85
N LYS A 108 1.38 -1.01 -17.16
CA LYS A 108 2.13 0.13 -17.73
C LYS A 108 1.26 1.34 -18.07
N ASP A 109 -0.05 1.24 -17.92
CA ASP A 109 -1.00 2.28 -18.34
C ASP A 109 -1.05 3.48 -17.38
N TYR A 110 -0.44 3.37 -16.23
CA TYR A 110 -0.32 4.45 -15.27
C TYR A 110 1.10 4.99 -15.27
N ASP A 111 1.22 6.27 -15.53
CA ASP A 111 2.51 6.95 -15.49
C ASP A 111 2.91 7.36 -14.06
N LYS A 112 4.18 7.73 -13.91
CA LYS A 112 4.73 8.14 -12.63
C LYS A 112 4.08 9.43 -12.10
N SER A 113 3.67 10.35 -12.97
CA SER A 113 3.06 11.63 -12.56
C SER A 113 1.72 11.40 -11.90
N PHE A 114 0.91 10.50 -12.46
CA PHE A 114 -0.35 10.07 -11.87
C PHE A 114 -0.15 9.45 -10.48
N ILE A 115 0.80 8.52 -10.35
CA ILE A 115 1.08 7.85 -9.07
C ILE A 115 1.56 8.87 -8.02
N LYS A 116 2.46 9.78 -8.41
CA LYS A 116 2.93 10.86 -7.52
C LYS A 116 1.79 11.77 -7.06
N LYS A 117 0.93 12.18 -8.00
CA LYS A 117 -0.24 13.03 -7.71
C LYS A 117 -1.11 12.37 -6.65
N ILE A 118 -1.56 11.15 -6.90
CA ILE A 118 -2.42 10.42 -5.97
C ILE A 118 -1.79 10.28 -4.59
N ILE A 119 -0.51 9.88 -4.52
CA ILE A 119 0.18 9.75 -3.24
C ILE A 119 0.23 11.08 -2.50
N LEU A 120 0.50 12.19 -3.19
CA LEU A 120 0.61 13.50 -2.56
C LEU A 120 -0.74 14.06 -2.09
N GLU A 121 -1.80 13.82 -2.84
CA GLU A 121 -3.14 14.37 -2.59
C GLU A 121 -3.98 13.53 -1.61
N PHE A 122 -3.67 12.26 -1.43
CA PHE A 122 -4.43 11.40 -0.53
C PHE A 122 -4.08 11.66 0.94
N ASP A 123 -5.07 11.97 1.77
CA ASP A 123 -4.87 12.33 3.19
C ASP A 123 -4.82 11.13 4.15
N GLY A 124 -5.26 9.96 3.72
CA GLY A 124 -5.29 8.74 4.54
C GLY A 124 -3.95 7.99 4.59
N LYS A 125 -4.01 6.76 5.06
CA LYS A 125 -2.88 5.82 5.08
C LYS A 125 -2.64 5.26 3.68
N ILE A 126 -1.38 5.10 3.27
CA ILE A 126 -1.03 4.66 1.92
C ILE A 126 -0.20 3.39 1.99
N ILE A 127 -0.55 2.40 1.18
CA ILE A 127 0.26 1.21 0.91
C ILE A 127 0.67 1.25 -0.56
N ILE A 128 1.97 1.19 -0.80
CA ILE A 128 2.57 1.18 -2.14
C ILE A 128 3.26 -0.16 -2.35
N ASP A 129 2.91 -0.87 -3.42
CA ASP A 129 3.41 -2.20 -3.74
C ASP A 129 3.70 -2.35 -5.24
N ALA A 130 4.37 -3.40 -5.62
CA ALA A 130 4.53 -3.88 -7.00
C ALA A 130 4.86 -2.78 -8.04
N ASP A 131 4.00 -2.58 -9.03
CA ASP A 131 4.24 -1.66 -10.16
C ASP A 131 4.41 -0.21 -9.71
N ALA A 132 3.74 0.21 -8.62
CA ALA A 132 3.89 1.56 -8.07
C ALA A 132 5.25 1.78 -7.37
N ILE A 133 5.94 0.72 -6.98
CA ILE A 133 7.35 0.77 -6.56
C ILE A 133 8.25 0.77 -7.79
N SER A 134 7.98 -0.15 -8.73
CA SER A 134 8.83 -0.39 -9.91
C SER A 134 8.93 0.83 -10.82
N ILE A 135 7.90 1.65 -10.91
CA ILE A 135 7.89 2.87 -11.74
C ILE A 135 8.94 3.92 -11.28
N PHE A 136 9.44 3.80 -10.04
CA PHE A 136 10.53 4.63 -9.52
C PHE A 136 11.91 4.01 -9.70
N GLU A 137 12.03 2.91 -10.47
CA GLU A 137 13.34 2.36 -10.81
C GLU A 137 14.25 3.45 -11.38
N ASN A 138 15.51 3.50 -10.90
CA ASN A 138 16.47 4.55 -11.23
C ASN A 138 16.09 5.99 -10.79
N LYS A 139 15.03 6.16 -10.03
CA LYS A 139 14.53 7.45 -9.51
C LYS A 139 14.44 7.45 -7.98
N LYS A 140 15.45 6.87 -7.31
CA LYS A 140 15.51 6.72 -5.85
C LYS A 140 15.22 8.00 -5.08
N LYS A 141 15.77 9.14 -5.52
CA LYS A 141 15.56 10.44 -4.85
C LYS A 141 14.08 10.85 -4.86
N GLU A 142 13.35 10.57 -5.95
CA GLU A 142 11.95 10.96 -6.08
C GLU A 142 11.06 10.18 -5.10
N ILE A 143 11.20 8.84 -5.03
CA ILE A 143 10.40 8.04 -4.11
C ILE A 143 10.75 8.37 -2.65
N HIS A 144 12.03 8.58 -2.31
CA HIS A 144 12.43 8.98 -0.97
C HIS A 144 11.83 10.33 -0.55
N GLN A 145 11.72 11.29 -1.48
CA GLN A 145 11.05 12.56 -1.22
C GLN A 145 9.55 12.38 -0.97
N LEU A 146 8.89 11.48 -1.70
CA LEU A 146 7.47 11.14 -1.48
C LEU A 146 7.26 10.53 -0.09
N ILE A 147 8.09 9.55 0.27
CA ILE A 147 8.03 8.89 1.58
C ILE A 147 8.17 9.91 2.72
N LYS A 148 9.15 10.81 2.62
CA LYS A 148 9.38 11.86 3.63
C LYS A 148 8.21 12.85 3.79
N LYS A 149 7.41 13.05 2.74
CA LYS A 149 6.26 13.96 2.78
C LYS A 149 5.01 13.33 3.40
N LYS A 150 4.97 12.00 3.52
CA LYS A 150 3.79 11.27 4.00
C LYS A 150 4.09 10.51 5.28
N LYS A 151 3.42 10.91 6.38
CA LYS A 151 3.63 10.30 7.71
C LYS A 151 3.10 8.87 7.84
N SER A 152 2.12 8.49 7.01
CA SER A 152 1.42 7.20 7.08
C SER A 152 1.52 6.45 5.75
N LEU A 153 2.74 6.08 5.36
CA LEU A 153 3.02 5.38 4.12
C LEU A 153 3.79 4.08 4.43
N ILE A 154 3.33 2.98 3.84
CA ILE A 154 3.95 1.66 3.93
C ILE A 154 4.37 1.22 2.53
N LEU A 155 5.61 0.75 2.40
CA LEU A 155 6.10 0.05 1.21
C LEU A 155 6.19 -1.44 1.49
N THR A 156 5.77 -2.28 0.54
CA THR A 156 5.81 -3.74 0.64
C THR A 156 6.72 -4.38 -0.43
N PRO A 157 7.96 -3.91 -0.63
CA PRO A 157 8.81 -4.38 -1.69
C PRO A 157 9.27 -5.81 -1.47
N HIS A 158 9.15 -6.69 -2.46
CA HIS A 158 9.95 -7.90 -2.48
C HIS A 158 11.43 -7.55 -2.76
N ARG A 159 12.36 -8.51 -2.63
CA ARG A 159 13.80 -8.20 -2.72
C ARG A 159 14.23 -7.53 -4.03
N GLY A 160 13.61 -7.88 -5.14
CA GLY A 160 13.89 -7.25 -6.44
C GLY A 160 13.46 -5.79 -6.49
N GLU A 161 12.26 -5.48 -6.01
CA GLU A 161 11.74 -4.10 -5.91
C GLU A 161 12.56 -3.27 -4.92
N PHE A 162 12.93 -3.86 -3.77
CA PHE A 162 13.78 -3.19 -2.80
C PHE A 162 15.08 -2.71 -3.43
N LYS A 163 15.76 -3.56 -4.21
CA LYS A 163 17.00 -3.21 -4.92
C LYS A 163 16.85 -2.03 -5.90
N ARG A 164 15.66 -1.84 -6.46
CA ARG A 164 15.38 -0.76 -7.42
C ARG A 164 15.38 0.62 -6.74
N ILE A 165 14.94 0.69 -5.48
CA ILE A 165 14.73 1.96 -4.76
C ILE A 165 15.63 2.15 -3.55
N PHE A 166 16.20 1.08 -2.98
CA PHE A 166 17.13 1.12 -1.86
C PHE A 166 18.45 0.43 -2.20
N LYS A 167 19.47 0.61 -1.37
CA LYS A 167 20.73 -0.12 -1.46
C LYS A 167 20.66 -1.33 -0.51
N PRO A 168 20.56 -2.56 -1.02
CA PRO A 168 20.45 -3.74 -0.18
C PRO A 168 21.79 -4.08 0.50
N SER A 169 21.71 -4.69 1.67
CA SER A 169 22.79 -5.43 2.33
C SER A 169 22.53 -6.94 2.22
N GLU A 170 23.33 -7.73 2.89
CA GLU A 170 23.10 -9.17 2.98
C GLU A 170 21.99 -9.54 3.97
N ASN A 171 21.66 -8.64 4.90
CA ASN A 171 20.70 -8.87 5.96
C ASN A 171 19.40 -8.06 5.72
N LYS A 172 18.29 -8.78 5.43
CA LYS A 172 16.98 -8.17 5.18
C LYS A 172 16.44 -7.32 6.33
N ILE A 173 16.77 -7.68 7.57
CA ILE A 173 16.32 -6.95 8.77
C ILE A 173 17.02 -5.61 8.86
N VAL A 174 18.33 -5.61 8.61
CA VAL A 174 19.12 -4.37 8.54
C VAL A 174 18.63 -3.49 7.39
N ASP A 175 18.31 -4.09 6.26
CA ASP A 175 17.74 -3.37 5.10
C ASP A 175 16.43 -2.69 5.44
N CYS A 176 15.49 -3.39 6.08
CA CYS A 176 14.21 -2.81 6.50
C CYS A 176 14.41 -1.68 7.52
N PHE A 177 15.28 -1.88 8.49
CA PHE A 177 15.58 -0.86 9.51
C PHE A 177 16.23 0.40 8.93
N ASN A 178 17.13 0.25 7.96
CA ASN A 178 17.77 1.40 7.32
C ASN A 178 16.86 2.14 6.33
N ALA A 179 15.77 1.50 5.89
CA ALA A 179 14.81 2.07 4.95
C ALA A 179 13.62 2.75 5.65
N SER A 180 13.38 2.46 6.94
CA SER A 180 12.32 3.04 7.77
C SER A 180 12.80 4.31 8.49
#